data_45a38751a2f148491f5fd841d80d8c2a
#
_entry.id   45a38751a2f148491f5fd841d80d8c2a
#
_cell.length_a   1.000
_cell.length_b   1.000
_cell.length_c   1.000
_cell.angle_alpha   90.00
_cell.angle_beta   90.00
_cell.angle_gamma   90.00
#
_symmetry.space_group_name_H-M   'P 1'
#
loop_
_entity.id
_entity.type
_entity.pdbx_description
1 polymer ?
#
loop_
_entity_poly.entity_id
_entity_poly.type
_entity_poly.pdbx_seq_one_letter_code
_entity_poly.pdbx_strand_id
1 'polypeptide(L)'
;MKIKEINRFSLRIFSAVLKLLPQLDPGAILPTEKHFKRILESERTHLFIVETDQNRIAGMLTIATYDIPTGIKAWIEDVVIDESQRGKGYGRELMLYAIKFAESIGAEAIELTSRPSRISANHLYQKLGFVIRETNLYKFYLK
;
A
#
# COMPACT_ATOMS: atom_id res chain seq x y z
N MET A 1 12.08 -12.23 7.32
CA MET A 1 11.14 -11.22 6.79
C MET A 1 10.89 -10.16 7.83
N LYS A 2 10.91 -8.88 7.44
CA LYS A 2 10.69 -7.75 8.33
C LYS A 2 9.81 -6.72 7.64
N ILE A 3 8.76 -6.24 8.34
CA ILE A 3 7.90 -5.15 7.86
C ILE A 3 8.16 -3.94 8.73
N LYS A 4 8.25 -2.78 8.10
CA LYS A 4 8.48 -1.52 8.81
C LYS A 4 7.86 -0.33 8.11
N GLU A 5 7.45 0.65 8.90
CA GLU A 5 7.04 1.95 8.41
C GLU A 5 8.28 2.77 8.05
N ILE A 6 8.20 3.48 6.94
CA ILE A 6 9.26 4.37 6.47
C ILE A 6 8.84 5.81 6.74
N ASN A 7 9.56 6.48 7.61
CA ASN A 7 9.32 7.86 8.00
C ASN A 7 10.54 8.77 7.79
N ARG A 8 11.62 8.24 7.22
CA ARG A 8 12.82 9.00 6.84
C ARG A 8 13.23 8.67 5.42
N PHE A 9 13.62 9.69 4.67
CA PHE A 9 14.14 9.53 3.32
C PHE A 9 15.47 8.75 3.33
N SER A 10 15.60 7.82 2.39
CA SER A 10 16.88 7.25 1.98
C SER A 10 16.85 6.92 0.49
N LEU A 11 17.99 7.04 -0.17
CA LEU A 11 18.10 6.68 -1.60
C LEU A 11 17.77 5.22 -1.85
N ARG A 12 18.10 4.36 -0.93
CA ARG A 12 17.80 2.92 -1.01
C ARG A 12 16.30 2.68 -1.09
N ILE A 13 15.52 3.29 -0.21
CA ILE A 13 14.05 3.14 -0.19
C ILE A 13 13.45 3.82 -1.42
N PHE A 14 13.86 5.04 -1.74
CA PHE A 14 13.36 5.76 -2.88
C PHE A 14 13.60 5.00 -4.19
N SER A 15 14.80 4.47 -4.40
CA SER A 15 15.12 3.65 -5.57
C SER A 15 14.26 2.39 -5.66
N ALA A 16 13.97 1.75 -4.52
CA ALA A 16 13.08 0.58 -4.48
C ALA A 16 11.64 0.96 -4.89
N VAL A 17 11.13 2.08 -4.39
CA VAL A 17 9.80 2.59 -4.77
C VAL A 17 9.71 2.85 -6.27
N LEU A 18 10.73 3.53 -6.85
CA LEU A 18 10.79 3.79 -8.28
C LEU A 18 10.83 2.51 -9.12
N LYS A 19 11.42 1.43 -8.60
CA LYS A 19 11.44 0.13 -9.27
C LYS A 19 10.12 -0.63 -9.14
N LEU A 20 9.43 -0.50 -8.02
CA LEU A 20 8.20 -1.23 -7.73
C LEU A 20 6.98 -0.64 -8.45
N LEU A 21 6.86 0.68 -8.52
CA LEU A 21 5.69 1.35 -9.10
C LEU A 21 5.37 0.93 -10.53
N PRO A 22 6.34 0.82 -11.47
CA PRO A 22 6.05 0.34 -12.83
C PRO A 22 5.57 -1.10 -12.88
N GLN A 23 5.88 -1.92 -11.87
CA GLN A 23 5.38 -3.29 -11.78
C GLN A 23 3.91 -3.34 -11.36
N LEU A 24 3.43 -2.32 -10.67
CA LEU A 24 2.02 -2.15 -10.33
C LEU A 24 1.24 -1.59 -11.50
N ASP A 25 1.74 -0.54 -12.11
CA ASP A 25 1.16 0.15 -13.27
C ASP A 25 2.29 0.68 -14.16
N PRO A 26 2.45 0.12 -15.38
CA PRO A 26 3.48 0.59 -16.32
C PRO A 26 3.35 2.07 -16.71
N GLY A 27 2.13 2.63 -16.62
CA GLY A 27 1.84 4.04 -16.88
C GLY A 27 1.94 4.94 -15.66
N ALA A 28 2.40 4.43 -14.52
CA ALA A 28 2.48 5.21 -13.28
C ALA A 28 3.41 6.42 -13.44
N ILE A 29 2.94 7.57 -12.96
CA ILE A 29 3.79 8.75 -12.81
C ILE A 29 4.67 8.53 -11.59
N LEU A 30 5.99 8.49 -11.80
CA LEU A 30 6.94 8.27 -10.72
C LEU A 30 7.07 9.54 -9.85
N PRO A 31 7.16 9.38 -8.51
CA PRO A 31 7.31 10.51 -7.63
C PRO A 31 8.67 11.18 -7.78
N THR A 32 8.70 12.51 -7.59
CA THR A 32 9.95 13.22 -7.36
C THR A 32 10.44 12.97 -5.94
N GLU A 33 11.72 13.20 -5.69
CA GLU A 33 12.28 13.15 -4.34
C GLU A 33 11.51 14.07 -3.37
N LYS A 34 11.19 15.28 -3.83
CA LYS A 34 10.43 16.27 -3.05
C LYS A 34 9.05 15.75 -2.67
N HIS A 35 8.32 15.16 -3.62
CA HIS A 35 7.00 14.58 -3.34
C HIS A 35 7.10 13.39 -2.40
N PHE A 36 8.09 12.52 -2.62
CA PHE A 36 8.31 11.36 -1.75
C PHE A 36 8.61 11.77 -0.30
N LYS A 37 9.45 12.79 -0.10
CA LYS A 37 9.69 13.35 1.23
C LYS A 37 8.43 13.87 1.90
N ARG A 38 7.54 14.53 1.15
CA ARG A 38 6.23 14.96 1.66
C ARG A 38 5.38 13.79 2.17
N ILE A 39 5.40 12.67 1.45
CA ILE A 39 4.70 11.45 1.88
C ILE A 39 5.23 11.00 3.24
N LEU A 40 6.55 10.92 3.38
CA LEU A 40 7.20 10.42 4.61
C LEU A 40 7.00 11.36 5.81
N GLU A 41 6.82 12.65 5.58
CA GLU A 41 6.56 13.65 6.63
C GLU A 41 5.09 13.74 7.03
N SER A 42 4.19 13.16 6.23
CA SER A 42 2.75 13.20 6.48
C SER A 42 2.36 12.34 7.68
N GLU A 43 1.55 12.89 8.58
CA GLU A 43 0.93 12.14 9.67
C GLU A 43 -0.27 11.29 9.22
N ARG A 44 -0.73 11.49 7.98
CA ARG A 44 -1.92 10.87 7.41
C ARG A 44 -1.62 9.83 6.34
N THR A 45 -0.37 9.73 5.93
CA THR A 45 0.07 8.79 4.91
C THR A 45 1.20 7.95 5.46
N HIS A 46 1.06 6.65 5.40
CA HIS A 46 1.99 5.70 6.00
C HIS A 46 2.49 4.75 4.92
N LEU A 47 3.78 4.78 4.66
CA LEU A 47 4.44 3.87 3.74
C LEU A 47 5.04 2.69 4.51
N PHE A 48 4.61 1.48 4.21
CA PHE A 48 5.16 0.25 4.76
C PHE A 48 5.92 -0.50 3.67
N ILE A 49 7.06 -1.05 4.03
CA ILE A 49 7.83 -1.95 3.19
C ILE A 49 7.98 -3.31 3.86
N VAL A 50 8.15 -4.33 3.05
CA VAL A 50 8.57 -5.66 3.50
C VAL A 50 9.97 -5.95 2.97
N GLU A 51 10.85 -6.33 3.88
CA GLU A 51 12.22 -6.74 3.56
C GLU A 51 12.37 -8.25 3.73
N THR A 52 13.16 -8.86 2.85
CA THR A 52 13.58 -10.26 2.98
C THR A 52 14.63 -10.40 4.09
N ASP A 53 14.94 -11.64 4.48
CA ASP A 53 16.00 -11.92 5.44
C ASP A 53 17.40 -11.51 4.93
N GLN A 54 17.52 -11.28 3.63
CA GLN A 54 18.74 -10.76 2.97
C GLN A 54 18.72 -9.23 2.81
N ASN A 55 17.83 -8.54 3.52
CA ASN A 55 17.66 -7.08 3.49
C ASN A 55 17.29 -6.51 2.11
N ARG A 56 16.64 -7.31 1.25
CA ARG A 56 16.10 -6.82 -0.02
C ARG A 56 14.68 -6.34 0.20
N ILE A 57 14.33 -5.19 -0.37
CA ILE A 57 12.97 -4.70 -0.34
C ILE A 57 12.15 -5.54 -1.34
N ALA A 58 11.21 -6.31 -0.80
CA ALA A 58 10.38 -7.24 -1.58
C ALA A 58 9.05 -6.62 -2.00
N GLY A 59 8.62 -5.56 -1.35
CA GLY A 59 7.36 -4.92 -1.66
C GLY A 59 7.04 -3.76 -0.77
N MET A 60 5.94 -3.09 -1.09
CA MET A 60 5.43 -1.94 -0.34
C MET A 60 3.91 -1.89 -0.37
N LEU A 61 3.37 -1.12 0.56
CA LEU A 61 1.98 -0.63 0.50
C LEU A 61 1.92 0.72 1.20
N THR A 62 0.94 1.53 0.79
CA THR A 62 0.64 2.80 1.45
C THR A 62 -0.72 2.71 2.12
N ILE A 63 -0.86 3.28 3.33
CA ILE A 63 -2.14 3.51 3.99
C ILE A 63 -2.35 5.01 4.11
N ALA A 64 -3.44 5.49 3.55
CA ALA A 64 -3.92 6.85 3.77
C ALA A 64 -5.01 6.83 4.83
N THR A 65 -4.93 7.76 5.79
CA THR A 65 -5.91 7.88 6.88
C THR A 65 -6.47 9.28 6.93
N TYR A 66 -7.73 9.41 7.29
CA TYR A 66 -8.36 10.71 7.49
C TYR A 66 -9.59 10.59 8.39
N ASP A 67 -9.90 11.70 9.05
CA ASP A 67 -11.06 11.80 9.92
C ASP A 67 -12.25 12.37 9.14
N ILE A 68 -13.41 11.78 9.36
CA ILE A 68 -14.70 12.30 8.93
C ILE A 68 -15.66 12.30 10.14
N PRO A 69 -16.81 13.01 10.08
CA PRO A 69 -17.71 13.07 11.25
C PRO A 69 -18.15 11.71 11.78
N THR A 70 -18.18 10.68 10.94
CA THR A 70 -18.60 9.33 11.31
C THR A 70 -17.47 8.41 11.75
N GLY A 71 -16.21 8.88 11.76
CA GLY A 71 -15.11 8.07 12.26
C GLY A 71 -13.79 8.26 11.50
N ILE A 72 -12.88 7.33 11.69
CA ILE A 72 -11.57 7.31 11.05
C ILE A 72 -11.62 6.40 9.83
N LYS A 73 -11.21 6.93 8.68
CA LYS A 73 -11.09 6.19 7.42
C LYS A 73 -9.65 5.73 7.19
N ALA A 74 -9.50 4.52 6.69
CA ALA A 74 -8.22 3.98 6.25
C ALA A 74 -8.36 3.37 4.85
N TRP A 75 -7.45 3.76 3.94
CA TRP A 75 -7.40 3.28 2.57
C TRP A 75 -6.03 2.71 2.26
N ILE A 76 -6.00 1.53 1.67
CA ILE A 76 -4.77 0.95 1.14
C ILE A 76 -4.58 1.39 -0.30
N GLU A 77 -3.39 1.88 -0.60
CA GLU A 77 -2.95 2.31 -1.92
C GLU A 77 -1.64 1.63 -2.30
N ASP A 78 -1.41 1.48 -3.60
CA ASP A 78 -0.13 1.08 -4.18
C ASP A 78 0.48 -0.19 -3.56
N VAL A 79 -0.32 -1.23 -3.43
CA VAL A 79 0.17 -2.54 -2.97
C VAL A 79 0.92 -3.21 -4.12
N VAL A 80 2.20 -3.43 -3.94
CA VAL A 80 3.03 -4.11 -4.94
C VAL A 80 4.10 -4.98 -4.29
N ILE A 81 4.25 -6.18 -4.80
CA ILE A 81 5.35 -7.09 -4.47
C ILE A 81 6.22 -7.24 -5.72
N ASP A 82 7.54 -7.08 -5.56
CA ASP A 82 8.51 -7.30 -6.63
C ASP A 82 8.24 -8.65 -7.29
N GLU A 83 8.17 -8.67 -8.61
CA GLU A 83 7.83 -9.87 -9.38
C GLU A 83 8.75 -11.05 -9.06
N SER A 84 10.04 -10.79 -8.79
CA SER A 84 11.01 -11.81 -8.38
C SER A 84 10.76 -12.39 -6.98
N GLN A 85 9.89 -11.75 -6.19
CA GLN A 85 9.59 -12.12 -4.81
C GLN A 85 8.15 -12.60 -4.60
N ARG A 86 7.36 -12.65 -5.66
CA ARG A 86 5.95 -13.11 -5.59
C ARG A 86 5.88 -14.58 -5.21
N GLY A 87 4.72 -15.00 -4.68
CA GLY A 87 4.48 -16.38 -4.29
C GLY A 87 5.13 -16.81 -2.97
N LYS A 88 5.83 -15.92 -2.28
CA LYS A 88 6.55 -16.21 -1.03
C LYS A 88 5.84 -15.71 0.24
N GLY A 89 4.59 -15.26 0.11
CA GLY A 89 3.79 -14.80 1.24
C GLY A 89 3.98 -13.35 1.66
N TYR A 90 4.89 -12.61 1.03
CA TYR A 90 5.17 -11.21 1.42
C TYR A 90 3.94 -10.30 1.32
N GLY A 91 3.12 -10.46 0.28
CA GLY A 91 1.90 -9.67 0.14
C GLY A 91 0.89 -9.93 1.25
N ARG A 92 0.74 -11.20 1.64
CA ARG A 92 -0.13 -11.58 2.76
C ARG A 92 0.32 -10.95 4.07
N GLU A 93 1.58 -11.04 4.40
CA GLU A 93 2.10 -10.51 5.66
C GLU A 93 2.03 -8.96 5.69
N LEU A 94 2.29 -8.32 4.56
CA LEU A 94 2.17 -6.87 4.43
C LEU A 94 0.72 -6.41 4.64
N MET A 95 -0.25 -7.13 4.06
CA MET A 95 -1.67 -6.83 4.24
C MET A 95 -2.14 -7.08 5.69
N LEU A 96 -1.68 -8.15 6.33
CA LEU A 96 -1.98 -8.40 7.74
C LEU A 96 -1.43 -7.30 8.65
N TYR A 97 -0.24 -6.80 8.33
CA TYR A 97 0.33 -5.67 9.05
C TYR A 97 -0.52 -4.40 8.89
N ALA A 98 -0.99 -4.14 7.67
CA ALA A 98 -1.87 -3.01 7.37
C ALA A 98 -3.19 -3.09 8.15
N ILE A 99 -3.79 -4.26 8.24
CA ILE A 99 -5.02 -4.50 9.02
C ILE A 99 -4.79 -4.17 10.50
N LYS A 100 -3.72 -4.69 11.09
CA LYS A 100 -3.37 -4.39 12.50
C LYS A 100 -3.09 -2.91 12.74
N PHE A 101 -2.44 -2.26 11.79
CA PHE A 101 -2.22 -0.81 11.87
C PHE A 101 -3.55 -0.04 11.87
N ALA A 102 -4.45 -0.36 10.96
CA ALA A 102 -5.77 0.28 10.90
C ALA A 102 -6.58 0.07 12.19
N GLU A 103 -6.53 -1.13 12.76
CA GLU A 103 -7.13 -1.41 14.07
C GLU A 103 -6.52 -0.54 15.17
N SER A 104 -5.20 -0.39 15.18
CA SER A 104 -4.47 0.37 16.21
C SER A 104 -4.81 1.85 16.25
N ILE A 105 -5.18 2.44 15.11
CA ILE A 105 -5.59 3.84 15.01
C ILE A 105 -7.09 4.05 15.21
N GLY A 106 -7.87 2.99 15.44
CA GLY A 106 -9.29 3.07 15.66
C GLY A 106 -10.14 3.19 14.40
N ALA A 107 -9.63 2.83 13.24
CA ALA A 107 -10.43 2.75 12.01
C ALA A 107 -11.44 1.62 12.12
N GLU A 108 -12.69 1.86 11.70
CA GLU A 108 -13.73 0.83 11.71
C GLU A 108 -13.54 -0.20 10.60
N ALA A 109 -12.95 0.23 9.49
CA ALA A 109 -12.71 -0.60 8.32
C ALA A 109 -11.48 -0.10 7.56
N ILE A 110 -10.93 -0.96 6.75
CA ILE A 110 -9.89 -0.63 5.79
C ILE A 110 -10.40 -0.97 4.39
N GLU A 111 -10.28 -0.04 3.48
CA GLU A 111 -10.81 -0.16 2.13
C GLU A 111 -9.67 -0.11 1.11
N LEU A 112 -9.90 -0.71 -0.03
CA LEU A 112 -9.02 -0.62 -1.19
C LEU A 112 -9.83 -0.79 -2.48
N THR A 113 -9.26 -0.34 -3.59
CA THR A 113 -9.77 -0.64 -4.92
C THR A 113 -8.75 -1.52 -5.65
N SER A 114 -9.25 -2.44 -6.46
CA SER A 114 -8.41 -3.34 -7.25
C SER A 114 -9.10 -3.61 -8.58
N ARG A 115 -8.33 -3.53 -9.67
CA ARG A 115 -8.86 -3.87 -10.99
C ARG A 115 -9.21 -5.36 -11.04
N PRO A 116 -10.33 -5.75 -11.69
CA PRO A 116 -10.70 -7.16 -11.83
C PRO A 116 -9.60 -8.03 -12.46
N SER A 117 -8.77 -7.44 -13.35
CA SER A 117 -7.66 -8.14 -14.02
C SER A 117 -6.53 -8.57 -13.07
N ARG A 118 -6.43 -7.98 -11.88
CA ARG A 118 -5.43 -8.35 -10.87
C ARG A 118 -5.88 -9.57 -10.07
N ILE A 119 -5.96 -10.71 -10.74
CA ILE A 119 -6.57 -11.95 -10.22
C ILE A 119 -5.92 -12.41 -8.92
N SER A 120 -4.59 -12.50 -8.88
CA SER A 120 -3.86 -12.96 -7.68
C SER A 120 -4.04 -12.03 -6.49
N ALA A 121 -4.03 -10.71 -6.71
CA ALA A 121 -4.24 -9.73 -5.67
C ALA A 121 -5.67 -9.81 -5.12
N ASN A 122 -6.67 -9.87 -6.00
CA ASN A 122 -8.07 -10.02 -5.59
C ASN A 122 -8.32 -11.30 -4.81
N HIS A 123 -7.68 -12.39 -5.20
CA HIS A 123 -7.74 -13.67 -4.48
C HIS A 123 -7.19 -13.53 -3.05
N LEU A 124 -6.03 -12.87 -2.92
CA LEU A 124 -5.42 -12.61 -1.63
C LEU A 124 -6.35 -11.79 -0.72
N TYR A 125 -6.92 -10.70 -1.23
CA TYR A 125 -7.82 -9.84 -0.46
C TYR A 125 -9.03 -10.63 0.06
N GLN A 126 -9.66 -11.41 -0.77
CA GLN A 126 -10.80 -12.24 -0.37
C GLN A 126 -10.42 -13.30 0.67
N LYS A 127 -9.26 -13.94 0.53
CA LYS A 127 -8.73 -14.88 1.53
C LYS A 127 -8.46 -14.23 2.89
N LEU A 128 -8.12 -12.96 2.90
CA LEU A 128 -7.89 -12.19 4.14
C LEU A 128 -9.19 -11.68 4.76
N GLY A 129 -10.33 -11.86 4.11
CA GLY A 129 -11.63 -11.45 4.62
C GLY A 129 -12.15 -10.14 4.05
N PHE A 130 -11.47 -9.53 3.09
CA PHE A 130 -12.03 -8.39 2.35
C PHE A 130 -13.21 -8.84 1.52
N VAL A 131 -14.26 -8.05 1.54
CA VAL A 131 -15.48 -8.31 0.77
C VAL A 131 -15.69 -7.23 -0.28
N ILE A 132 -16.19 -7.62 -1.43
CA ILE A 132 -16.56 -6.67 -2.49
C ILE A 132 -17.79 -5.90 -2.00
N ARG A 133 -17.70 -4.56 -2.01
CA ARG A 133 -18.83 -3.72 -1.64
C ARG A 133 -19.75 -3.47 -2.81
N GLU A 134 -21.06 -3.51 -2.55
CA GLU A 134 -22.07 -3.06 -3.48
C GLU A 134 -22.19 -1.53 -3.38
N THR A 135 -21.35 -0.82 -4.13
CA THR A 135 -21.29 0.64 -4.17
C THR A 135 -20.70 1.10 -5.51
N ASN A 136 -20.98 2.33 -5.88
CA ASN A 136 -20.36 2.93 -7.06
C ASN A 136 -19.20 3.81 -6.62
N LEU A 137 -18.06 3.66 -7.31
CA LEU A 137 -16.92 4.55 -7.17
C LEU A 137 -16.94 5.54 -8.34
N TYR A 138 -17.09 6.82 -8.06
CA TYR A 138 -17.08 7.87 -9.07
C TYR A 138 -15.73 8.58 -9.09
N LYS A 139 -15.30 8.95 -10.28
CA LYS A 139 -14.06 9.72 -10.48
C LYS A 139 -14.34 10.88 -11.44
N PHE A 140 -13.99 12.08 -11.01
CA PHE A 140 -13.99 13.26 -11.86
C PHE A 140 -12.54 13.68 -12.12
N TYR A 141 -12.15 13.75 -13.39
CA TYR A 141 -10.80 14.13 -13.79
C TYR A 141 -10.64 15.64 -13.73
N LEU A 142 -9.71 16.10 -12.90
CA LEU A 142 -9.32 17.50 -12.79
C LEU A 142 -8.33 17.85 -13.90
N LYS A 143 -8.44 19.05 -14.43
CA LYS A 143 -7.54 19.53 -15.48
C LYS A 143 -6.22 20.02 -14.91
#